data_0ec2f5969895ad1faacd3462879dba0f
#
_entry.id   0ec2f5969895ad1faacd3462879dba0f
#
_cell.length_a   1.000
_cell.length_b   1.000
_cell.length_c   1.000
_cell.angle_alpha   90.00
_cell.angle_beta   90.00
_cell.angle_gamma   90.00
#
_symmetry.space_group_name_H-M   'P 1'
#
loop_
_entity.id
_entity.type
_entity.pdbx_description
1 polymer ?
#
loop_
_entity_poly.entity_id
_entity_poly.type
_entity_poly.pdbx_seq_one_letter_code
_entity_poly.pdbx_strand_id
1 'polypeptide(L)'
;TIRYCKENGLATTCGLSNISFGLPERSYVNTAFLTMAIQAGLTMAIANPSQELLVSLAFASDLLLNKEGADIRYINLMEAVKEKRAAMGETAIKPTGIPIAGKKAEVQNNISILEKLRADVLKGNMNGIAADTKQAVEEGNAPKKLLDDVLLPGINEVGELFDKGKYFLPQLIASAEAMKASIEY
;
A
#
# COMPACT_ATOMS: atom_id res chain seq x y z
N THR A 1 16.91 -13.34 -1.57
CA THR A 1 16.83 -14.36 -2.64
C THR A 1 17.48 -13.87 -3.95
N ILE A 2 17.06 -12.72 -4.57
CA ILE A 2 17.59 -12.27 -5.86
C ILE A 2 19.12 -12.09 -5.83
N ARG A 3 19.67 -11.38 -4.83
CA ARG A 3 21.13 -11.20 -4.66
C ARG A 3 21.87 -12.53 -4.56
N TYR A 4 21.37 -13.43 -3.74
CA TYR A 4 21.94 -14.77 -3.60
C TYR A 4 21.99 -15.53 -4.93
N CYS A 5 20.89 -15.51 -5.70
CA CYS A 5 20.86 -16.13 -7.04
C CYS A 5 21.89 -15.51 -7.97
N LYS A 6 21.99 -14.16 -8.01
CA LYS A 6 22.99 -13.45 -8.81
C LYS A 6 24.41 -13.87 -8.44
N GLU A 7 24.75 -13.92 -7.16
CA GLU A 7 26.07 -14.31 -6.63
C GLU A 7 26.44 -15.76 -7.00
N ASN A 8 25.43 -16.61 -7.16
CA ASN A 8 25.60 -18.01 -7.56
C ASN A 8 25.37 -18.28 -9.07
N GLY A 9 25.33 -17.24 -9.90
CA GLY A 9 25.15 -17.37 -11.35
C GLY A 9 23.78 -17.89 -11.80
N LEU A 10 22.76 -17.79 -10.93
CA LEU A 10 21.40 -18.27 -11.20
C LEU A 10 20.54 -17.13 -11.74
N ALA A 11 19.78 -17.43 -12.81
CA ALA A 11 18.74 -16.53 -13.30
C ALA A 11 17.52 -16.52 -12.36
N THR A 12 16.86 -15.35 -12.30
CA THR A 12 15.66 -15.16 -11.46
C THR A 12 14.50 -14.60 -12.27
N THR A 13 13.29 -15.10 -11.98
CA THR A 13 12.04 -14.58 -12.54
C THR A 13 11.13 -14.16 -11.40
N CYS A 14 10.45 -13.00 -11.55
CA CYS A 14 9.53 -12.48 -10.56
C CYS A 14 8.26 -11.93 -11.18
N GLY A 15 7.10 -12.30 -10.63
CA GLY A 15 5.81 -11.67 -10.92
C GLY A 15 5.63 -10.40 -10.10
N LEU A 16 5.57 -9.23 -10.74
CA LEU A 16 5.56 -7.94 -10.03
C LEU A 16 4.25 -7.65 -9.31
N SER A 17 3.12 -8.06 -9.87
CA SER A 17 1.80 -7.66 -9.36
C SER A 17 1.47 -8.17 -7.96
N ASN A 18 2.11 -9.24 -7.52
CA ASN A 18 1.83 -9.87 -6.22
C ASN A 18 2.21 -8.97 -5.04
N ILE A 19 3.29 -8.18 -5.17
CA ILE A 19 3.79 -7.32 -4.08
C ILE A 19 2.81 -6.22 -3.69
N SER A 20 1.92 -5.82 -4.59
CA SER A 20 0.99 -4.71 -4.40
C SER A 20 -0.46 -5.16 -4.27
N PHE A 21 -0.71 -6.46 -4.10
CA PHE A 21 -2.08 -6.96 -3.99
C PHE A 21 -2.81 -6.29 -2.83
N GLY A 22 -4.04 -5.80 -3.08
CA GLY A 22 -4.85 -5.10 -2.10
C GLY A 22 -4.41 -3.67 -1.75
N LEU A 23 -3.39 -3.10 -2.44
CA LEU A 23 -2.95 -1.71 -2.25
C LEU A 23 -3.57 -0.79 -3.30
N PRO A 24 -3.78 0.50 -2.97
CA PRO A 24 -4.11 1.52 -3.96
C PRO A 24 -2.89 1.84 -4.84
N GLU A 25 -3.13 2.45 -5.99
CA GLU A 25 -2.08 2.98 -6.89
C GLU A 25 -0.93 1.99 -7.12
N ARG A 26 -1.29 0.74 -7.39
CA ARG A 26 -0.39 -0.42 -7.51
C ARG A 26 0.79 -0.19 -8.46
N SER A 27 0.62 0.67 -9.47
CA SER A 27 1.64 1.02 -10.45
C SER A 27 2.90 1.58 -9.80
N TYR A 28 2.77 2.46 -8.80
CA TYR A 28 3.92 3.02 -8.08
C TYR A 28 4.68 1.96 -7.28
N VAL A 29 3.94 1.12 -6.54
CA VAL A 29 4.54 0.04 -5.73
C VAL A 29 5.26 -0.98 -6.62
N ASN A 30 4.61 -1.43 -7.71
CA ASN A 30 5.20 -2.37 -8.66
C ASN A 30 6.46 -1.79 -9.32
N THR A 31 6.43 -0.52 -9.69
CA THR A 31 7.55 0.15 -10.33
C THR A 31 8.74 0.33 -9.38
N ALA A 32 8.48 0.77 -8.14
CA ALA A 32 9.51 0.86 -7.11
C ALA A 32 10.14 -0.50 -6.81
N PHE A 33 9.32 -1.54 -6.66
CA PHE A 33 9.80 -2.90 -6.45
C PHE A 33 10.65 -3.40 -7.62
N LEU A 34 10.23 -3.16 -8.88
CA LEU A 34 10.99 -3.53 -10.06
C LEU A 34 12.37 -2.88 -10.05
N THR A 35 12.46 -1.57 -9.79
CA THR A 35 13.71 -0.82 -9.69
C THR A 35 14.67 -1.44 -8.66
N MET A 36 14.16 -1.74 -7.46
CA MET A 36 14.94 -2.40 -6.41
C MET A 36 15.37 -3.83 -6.79
N ALA A 37 14.50 -4.57 -7.48
CA ALA A 37 14.79 -5.93 -7.93
C ALA A 37 15.84 -5.95 -9.06
N ILE A 38 15.79 -5.02 -10.01
CA ILE A 38 16.81 -4.84 -11.06
C ILE A 38 18.17 -4.55 -10.41
N GLN A 39 18.21 -3.63 -9.46
CA GLN A 39 19.44 -3.31 -8.73
C GLN A 39 19.99 -4.53 -7.96
N ALA A 40 19.11 -5.38 -7.43
CA ALA A 40 19.51 -6.61 -6.75
C ALA A 40 19.97 -7.72 -7.73
N GLY A 41 19.77 -7.57 -9.05
CA GLY A 41 20.19 -8.51 -10.08
C GLY A 41 19.08 -9.39 -10.64
N LEU A 42 17.81 -8.95 -10.60
CA LEU A 42 16.71 -9.66 -11.26
C LEU A 42 16.98 -9.82 -12.74
N THR A 43 16.79 -11.05 -13.25
CA THR A 43 17.03 -11.37 -14.67
C THR A 43 15.81 -11.11 -15.53
N MET A 44 14.62 -11.48 -15.05
CA MET A 44 13.37 -11.36 -15.80
C MET A 44 12.20 -10.99 -14.89
N ALA A 45 11.33 -10.10 -15.36
CA ALA A 45 10.09 -9.72 -14.70
C ALA A 45 8.87 -10.14 -15.51
N ILE A 46 7.88 -10.72 -14.87
CA ILE A 46 6.54 -10.91 -15.44
C ILE A 46 5.71 -9.68 -15.04
N ALA A 47 5.45 -8.82 -16.02
CA ALA A 47 4.79 -7.54 -15.83
C ALA A 47 3.98 -7.14 -17.06
N ASN A 48 3.10 -6.15 -16.90
CA ASN A 48 2.36 -5.57 -18.02
C ASN A 48 3.25 -4.54 -18.76
N PRO A 49 3.68 -4.80 -20.01
CA PRO A 49 4.55 -3.89 -20.77
C PRO A 49 3.83 -2.61 -21.21
N SER A 50 2.50 -2.55 -21.13
CA SER A 50 1.73 -1.34 -21.46
C SER A 50 1.77 -0.28 -20.35
N GLN A 51 2.34 -0.58 -19.21
CA GLN A 51 2.52 0.40 -18.11
C GLN A 51 3.75 1.26 -18.38
N GLU A 52 3.54 2.45 -18.97
CA GLU A 52 4.60 3.38 -19.39
C GLU A 52 5.56 3.71 -18.24
N LEU A 53 5.03 4.02 -17.04
CA LEU A 53 5.86 4.33 -15.86
C LEU A 53 6.81 3.18 -15.51
N LEU A 54 6.29 1.96 -15.50
CA LEU A 54 7.06 0.76 -15.16
C LEU A 54 8.17 0.50 -16.16
N VAL A 55 7.87 0.57 -17.45
CA VAL A 55 8.84 0.35 -18.54
C VAL A 55 9.89 1.45 -18.52
N SER A 56 9.49 2.72 -18.42
CA SER A 56 10.42 3.85 -18.41
C SER A 56 11.42 3.77 -17.25
N LEU A 57 10.97 3.40 -16.05
CA LEU A 57 11.86 3.25 -14.90
C LEU A 57 12.72 1.99 -14.95
N ALA A 58 12.28 0.92 -15.61
CA ALA A 58 13.15 -0.24 -15.88
C ALA A 58 14.35 0.16 -16.75
N PHE A 59 14.12 0.89 -17.85
CA PHE A 59 15.19 1.39 -18.72
C PHE A 59 16.09 2.43 -18.03
N ALA A 60 15.50 3.32 -17.23
CA ALA A 60 16.26 4.25 -16.41
C ALA A 60 17.16 3.53 -15.40
N SER A 61 16.67 2.44 -14.80
CA SER A 61 17.46 1.61 -13.87
C SER A 61 18.65 0.96 -14.57
N ASP A 62 18.45 0.45 -15.79
CA ASP A 62 19.51 -0.14 -16.59
C ASP A 62 20.58 0.89 -16.97
N LEU A 63 20.16 2.12 -17.30
CA LEU A 63 21.06 3.25 -17.55
C LEU A 63 21.91 3.58 -16.31
N LEU A 64 21.27 3.72 -15.15
CA LEU A 64 21.95 4.02 -13.88
C LEU A 64 22.92 2.90 -13.44
N LEU A 65 22.64 1.67 -13.80
CA LEU A 65 23.51 0.52 -13.57
C LEU A 65 24.60 0.34 -14.64
N ASN A 66 24.71 1.30 -15.56
CA ASN A 66 25.69 1.29 -16.64
C ASN A 66 25.72 -0.04 -17.45
N LYS A 67 24.53 -0.60 -17.73
CA LYS A 67 24.45 -1.80 -18.56
C LYS A 67 24.79 -1.46 -20.03
N GLU A 68 25.36 -2.40 -20.72
CA GLU A 68 25.77 -2.22 -22.10
C GLU A 68 24.62 -1.73 -23.01
N GLY A 69 24.83 -0.62 -23.73
CA GLY A 69 23.85 0.02 -24.63
C GLY A 69 22.58 0.53 -23.95
N ALA A 70 22.56 0.68 -22.63
CA ALA A 70 21.40 1.15 -21.89
C ALA A 70 21.07 2.62 -22.17
N ASP A 71 22.05 3.44 -22.44
CA ASP A 71 21.95 4.83 -22.86
C ASP A 71 21.12 4.99 -24.14
N ILE A 72 21.49 4.27 -25.17
CA ILE A 72 20.80 4.29 -26.49
C ILE A 72 19.37 3.76 -26.33
N ARG A 73 19.18 2.66 -25.59
CA ARG A 73 17.84 2.10 -25.36
C ARG A 73 16.93 3.05 -24.59
N TYR A 74 17.48 3.74 -23.58
CA TYR A 74 16.71 4.72 -22.81
C TYR A 74 16.32 5.94 -23.66
N ILE A 75 17.25 6.49 -24.46
CA ILE A 75 16.98 7.63 -25.35
C ILE A 75 15.87 7.28 -26.35
N ASN A 76 16.00 6.16 -27.06
CA ASN A 76 14.99 5.74 -28.03
C ASN A 76 13.62 5.53 -27.42
N LEU A 77 13.56 4.96 -26.21
CA LEU A 77 12.29 4.81 -25.49
C LEU A 77 11.69 6.17 -25.15
N MET A 78 12.48 7.11 -24.62
CA MET A 78 11.99 8.43 -24.23
C MET A 78 11.52 9.27 -25.43
N GLU A 79 12.14 9.13 -26.58
CA GLU A 79 11.68 9.75 -27.82
C GLU A 79 10.31 9.21 -28.23
N ALA A 80 10.14 7.89 -28.25
CA ALA A 80 8.86 7.24 -28.55
C ALA A 80 7.75 7.63 -27.56
N VAL A 81 8.06 7.72 -26.27
CA VAL A 81 7.13 8.18 -25.24
C VAL A 81 6.74 9.64 -25.46
N LYS A 82 7.68 10.51 -25.80
CA LYS A 82 7.44 11.93 -26.10
C LYS A 82 6.53 12.09 -27.31
N GLU A 83 6.80 11.37 -28.40
CA GLU A 83 5.97 11.38 -29.60
C GLU A 83 4.55 10.91 -29.32
N LYS A 84 4.41 9.83 -28.57
CA LYS A 84 3.09 9.29 -28.16
C LYS A 84 2.30 10.31 -27.34
N ARG A 85 2.93 10.99 -26.37
CA ARG A 85 2.29 12.03 -25.55
C ARG A 85 1.90 13.24 -26.36
N ALA A 86 2.76 13.67 -27.28
CA ALA A 86 2.47 14.76 -28.22
C ALA A 86 1.25 14.44 -29.11
N ALA A 87 1.15 13.21 -29.61
CA ALA A 87 0.01 12.75 -30.39
C ALA A 87 -1.30 12.67 -29.58
N MET A 88 -1.22 12.47 -28.27
CA MET A 88 -2.38 12.45 -27.36
C MET A 88 -2.76 13.85 -26.81
N GLY A 89 -2.03 14.90 -27.17
CA GLY A 89 -2.26 16.27 -26.67
C GLY A 89 -1.88 16.49 -25.20
N GLU A 90 -1.18 15.55 -24.60
CA GLU A 90 -0.68 15.69 -23.24
C GLU A 90 0.61 16.51 -23.21
N THR A 91 0.51 17.78 -22.83
CA THR A 91 1.68 18.58 -22.47
C THR A 91 2.32 18.05 -21.20
N ALA A 92 3.65 18.06 -21.16
CA ALA A 92 4.52 17.54 -20.11
C ALA A 92 3.94 17.49 -18.71
N ILE A 93 4.11 16.36 -18.01
CA ILE A 93 3.76 16.18 -16.61
C ILE A 93 4.37 17.34 -15.81
N LYS A 94 3.52 18.29 -15.39
CA LYS A 94 3.91 19.20 -14.30
C LYS A 94 4.06 18.35 -13.05
N PRO A 95 5.16 18.45 -12.30
CA PRO A 95 5.27 17.79 -11.03
C PRO A 95 4.20 18.36 -10.10
N THR A 96 3.05 17.73 -10.05
CA THR A 96 2.06 18.01 -9.03
C THR A 96 2.65 17.53 -7.72
N GLY A 97 3.09 18.49 -6.89
CA GLY A 97 3.49 18.21 -5.53
C GLY A 97 2.39 17.44 -4.84
N ILE A 98 2.75 16.26 -4.33
CA ILE A 98 1.85 15.45 -3.50
C ILE A 98 1.56 16.29 -2.25
N PRO A 99 0.31 16.64 -1.93
CA PRO A 99 0.00 17.24 -0.65
C PRO A 99 0.30 16.18 0.41
N ILE A 100 1.38 16.36 1.15
CA ILE A 100 1.61 15.59 2.38
C ILE A 100 0.62 16.17 3.40
N ALA A 101 -0.61 15.68 3.35
CA ALA A 101 -1.63 16.04 4.34
C ALA A 101 -1.40 15.25 5.63
N GLY A 102 -0.38 15.63 6.36
CA GLY A 102 -0.29 15.38 7.78
C GLY A 102 -1.24 16.33 8.51
N LYS A 103 -2.52 16.07 8.50
CA LYS A 103 -3.43 16.67 9.48
C LYS A 103 -3.70 15.66 10.58
N LYS A 104 -2.94 15.77 11.68
CA LYS A 104 -3.43 15.39 12.99
C LYS A 104 -4.65 16.28 13.28
N ALA A 105 -5.81 15.71 13.18
CA ALA A 105 -7.00 16.31 13.79
C ALA A 105 -7.10 15.76 15.21
N GLU A 106 -6.54 16.48 16.17
CA GLU A 106 -6.96 16.37 17.56
C GLU A 106 -8.35 17.02 17.67
N VAL A 107 -9.37 16.22 17.62
CA VAL A 107 -10.70 16.64 18.06
C VAL A 107 -10.92 16.00 19.42
N GLN A 108 -10.63 16.76 20.48
CA GLN A 108 -11.16 16.50 21.81
C GLN A 108 -12.65 16.81 21.77
N ASN A 109 -13.46 15.80 21.65
CA ASN A 109 -14.89 15.81 22.02
C ASN A 109 -15.13 14.68 23.00
N ASN A 110 -16.01 14.89 23.98
CA ASN A 110 -16.55 13.89 24.89
C ASN A 110 -17.24 12.76 24.09
N ILE A 111 -16.42 11.88 23.51
CA ILE A 111 -16.88 10.71 22.79
C ILE A 111 -17.09 9.61 23.83
N SER A 112 -18.26 8.97 23.81
CA SER A 112 -18.54 7.79 24.64
C SER A 112 -17.44 6.74 24.45
N ILE A 113 -17.07 6.00 25.52
CA ILE A 113 -16.06 4.94 25.43
C ILE A 113 -16.41 3.89 24.37
N LEU A 114 -17.70 3.65 24.14
CA LEU A 114 -18.18 2.73 23.12
C LEU A 114 -17.93 3.25 21.70
N GLU A 115 -18.14 4.55 21.47
CA GLU A 115 -17.82 5.18 20.18
C GLU A 115 -16.32 5.22 19.92
N LYS A 116 -15.51 5.39 20.97
CA LYS A 116 -14.05 5.33 20.90
C LYS A 116 -13.58 3.94 20.51
N LEU A 117 -14.11 2.88 21.15
CA LEU A 117 -13.83 1.49 20.80
C LEU A 117 -14.17 1.17 19.34
N ARG A 118 -15.34 1.61 18.87
CA ARG A 118 -15.72 1.44 17.46
C ARG A 118 -14.76 2.17 16.53
N ALA A 119 -14.36 3.40 16.88
CA ALA A 119 -13.40 4.17 16.10
C ALA A 119 -12.02 3.50 16.08
N ASP A 120 -11.59 2.85 17.15
CA ASP A 120 -10.33 2.10 17.21
C ASP A 120 -10.35 0.87 16.29
N VAL A 121 -11.46 0.14 16.23
CA VAL A 121 -11.63 -0.93 15.24
C VAL A 121 -11.55 -0.38 13.81
N LEU A 122 -12.31 0.68 13.49
CA LEU A 122 -12.31 1.30 12.17
C LEU A 122 -10.93 1.80 11.75
N LYS A 123 -10.14 2.35 12.68
CA LYS A 123 -8.80 2.88 12.41
C LYS A 123 -7.68 1.82 12.49
N GLY A 124 -7.97 0.63 13.00
CA GLY A 124 -6.96 -0.40 13.27
C GLY A 124 -5.98 0.00 14.38
N ASN A 125 -6.46 0.71 15.41
CA ASN A 125 -5.63 1.19 16.52
C ASN A 125 -5.37 0.12 17.58
N MET A 126 -4.39 -0.72 17.36
CA MET A 126 -4.02 -1.80 18.30
C MET A 126 -3.53 -1.29 19.66
N ASN A 127 -2.89 -0.12 19.72
CA ASN A 127 -2.23 0.36 20.93
C ASN A 127 -3.20 0.94 21.97
N GLY A 128 -4.36 1.41 21.54
CA GLY A 128 -5.37 2.03 22.41
C GLY A 128 -6.50 1.08 22.81
N ILE A 129 -6.88 0.18 21.90
CA ILE A 129 -8.13 -0.59 22.02
C ILE A 129 -8.18 -1.49 23.26
N ALA A 130 -7.08 -2.11 23.67
CA ALA A 130 -7.06 -2.95 24.88
C ALA A 130 -7.33 -2.12 26.17
N ALA A 131 -6.75 -0.91 26.26
CA ALA A 131 -6.98 -0.01 27.38
C ALA A 131 -8.44 0.50 27.38
N ASP A 132 -8.95 0.84 26.22
CA ASP A 132 -10.33 1.32 26.06
C ASP A 132 -11.36 0.21 26.30
N THR A 133 -11.05 -1.04 25.93
CA THR A 133 -11.87 -2.22 26.28
C THR A 133 -11.92 -2.42 27.79
N LYS A 134 -10.76 -2.33 28.46
CA LYS A 134 -10.67 -2.43 29.92
C LYS A 134 -11.53 -1.37 30.59
N GLN A 135 -11.39 -0.12 30.18
CA GLN A 135 -12.19 0.98 30.70
C GLN A 135 -13.69 0.74 30.49
N ALA A 136 -14.11 0.30 29.31
CA ALA A 136 -15.50 0.01 29.02
C ALA A 136 -16.09 -1.07 29.93
N VAL A 137 -15.32 -2.13 30.24
CA VAL A 137 -15.73 -3.18 31.18
C VAL A 137 -15.81 -2.65 32.63
N GLU A 138 -14.85 -1.83 33.06
CA GLU A 138 -14.83 -1.19 34.38
C GLU A 138 -16.01 -0.22 34.54
N GLU A 139 -16.47 0.42 33.48
CA GLU A 139 -17.69 1.26 33.48
C GLU A 139 -18.99 0.43 33.50
N GLY A 140 -18.92 -0.90 33.60
CA GLY A 140 -20.07 -1.80 33.79
C GLY A 140 -20.66 -2.35 32.49
N ASN A 141 -20.03 -2.19 31.36
CA ASN A 141 -20.47 -2.82 30.11
C ASN A 141 -20.12 -4.31 30.10
N ALA A 142 -21.12 -5.17 29.88
CA ALA A 142 -20.87 -6.61 29.77
C ALA A 142 -20.02 -6.92 28.55
N PRO A 143 -18.96 -7.78 28.64
CA PRO A 143 -18.08 -8.11 27.52
C PRO A 143 -18.84 -8.59 26.29
N LYS A 144 -19.86 -9.42 26.45
CA LYS A 144 -20.71 -9.87 25.36
C LYS A 144 -21.40 -8.72 24.63
N LYS A 145 -21.88 -7.72 25.36
CA LYS A 145 -22.52 -6.55 24.79
C LYS A 145 -21.53 -5.67 24.02
N LEU A 146 -20.30 -5.54 24.51
CA LEU A 146 -19.24 -4.84 23.77
C LEU A 146 -18.92 -5.55 22.45
N LEU A 147 -18.86 -6.88 22.45
CA LEU A 147 -18.65 -7.66 21.24
C LEU A 147 -19.79 -7.48 20.25
N ASP A 148 -21.04 -7.70 20.69
CA ASP A 148 -22.21 -7.76 19.80
C ASP A 148 -22.62 -6.37 19.28
N ASP A 149 -22.56 -5.33 20.12
CA ASP A 149 -23.09 -3.99 19.82
C ASP A 149 -22.02 -3.02 19.29
N VAL A 150 -20.73 -3.28 19.52
CA VAL A 150 -19.65 -2.34 19.18
C VAL A 150 -18.61 -2.95 18.23
N LEU A 151 -17.99 -4.06 18.62
CA LEU A 151 -16.87 -4.63 17.87
C LEU A 151 -17.32 -5.29 16.56
N LEU A 152 -18.36 -6.14 16.61
CA LEU A 152 -18.89 -6.79 15.42
C LEU A 152 -19.47 -5.79 14.41
N PRO A 153 -20.28 -4.80 14.79
CA PRO A 153 -20.70 -3.75 13.87
C PRO A 153 -19.52 -2.95 13.29
N GLY A 154 -18.48 -2.68 14.11
CA GLY A 154 -17.28 -1.98 13.66
C GLY A 154 -16.52 -2.74 12.56
N ILE A 155 -16.25 -4.04 12.77
CA ILE A 155 -15.53 -4.84 11.77
C ILE A 155 -16.37 -5.11 10.51
N ASN A 156 -17.68 -5.24 10.64
CA ASN A 156 -18.58 -5.36 9.49
C ASN A 156 -18.55 -4.09 8.62
N GLU A 157 -18.53 -2.90 9.24
CA GLU A 157 -18.39 -1.64 8.53
C GLU A 157 -17.04 -1.55 7.78
N VAL A 158 -15.95 -2.05 8.38
CA VAL A 158 -14.64 -2.16 7.71
C VAL A 158 -14.73 -3.06 6.48
N GLY A 159 -15.42 -4.20 6.58
CA GLY A 159 -15.67 -5.10 5.45
C GLY A 159 -16.42 -4.41 4.31
N GLU A 160 -17.49 -3.68 4.63
CA GLU A 160 -18.23 -2.92 3.63
C GLU A 160 -17.40 -1.81 2.97
N LEU A 161 -16.53 -1.13 3.74
CA LEU A 161 -15.64 -0.11 3.21
C LEU A 161 -14.58 -0.72 2.29
N PHE A 162 -14.13 -1.93 2.59
CA PHE A 162 -13.23 -2.69 1.74
C PHE A 162 -13.92 -3.11 0.43
N ASP A 163 -15.13 -3.66 0.49
CA ASP A 163 -15.91 -4.07 -0.69
C ASP A 163 -16.22 -2.88 -1.62
N LYS A 164 -16.46 -1.70 -1.03
CA LYS A 164 -16.68 -0.44 -1.75
C LYS A 164 -15.37 0.20 -2.29
N GLY A 165 -14.20 -0.42 -2.06
CA GLY A 165 -12.89 0.09 -2.47
C GLY A 165 -12.45 1.36 -1.74
N LYS A 166 -13.05 1.69 -0.60
CA LYS A 166 -12.67 2.82 0.26
C LYS A 166 -11.58 2.46 1.25
N TYR A 167 -11.55 1.21 1.70
CA TYR A 167 -10.48 0.63 2.51
C TYR A 167 -9.70 -0.38 1.68
N PHE A 168 -8.42 -0.55 2.04
CA PHE A 168 -7.50 -1.46 1.38
C PHE A 168 -7.07 -2.58 2.33
N LEU A 169 -6.48 -3.63 1.77
CA LEU A 169 -6.13 -4.83 2.52
C LEU A 169 -5.32 -4.56 3.81
N PRO A 170 -4.33 -3.66 3.84
CA PRO A 170 -3.60 -3.36 5.08
C PRO A 170 -4.49 -2.78 6.19
N GLN A 171 -5.48 -1.95 5.83
CA GLN A 171 -6.43 -1.37 6.78
C GLN A 171 -7.39 -2.44 7.32
N LEU A 172 -7.87 -3.34 6.46
CA LEU A 172 -8.70 -4.48 6.87
C LEU A 172 -7.95 -5.37 7.87
N ILE A 173 -6.68 -5.69 7.60
CA ILE A 173 -5.84 -6.49 8.50
C ILE A 173 -5.64 -5.77 9.84
N ALA A 174 -5.28 -4.48 9.83
CA ALA A 174 -5.07 -3.71 11.04
C ALA A 174 -6.33 -3.64 11.91
N SER A 175 -7.51 -3.49 11.29
CA SER A 175 -8.80 -3.49 12.00
C SER A 175 -9.13 -4.86 12.61
N ALA A 176 -8.84 -5.95 11.90
CA ALA A 176 -9.02 -7.30 12.44
C ALA A 176 -8.09 -7.59 13.61
N GLU A 177 -6.84 -7.15 13.54
CA GLU A 177 -5.87 -7.27 14.64
C GLU A 177 -6.26 -6.42 15.85
N ALA A 178 -6.75 -5.20 15.65
CA ALA A 178 -7.27 -4.36 16.71
C ALA A 178 -8.47 -5.03 17.41
N MET A 179 -9.44 -5.55 16.65
CA MET A 179 -10.56 -6.30 17.21
C MET A 179 -10.10 -7.51 18.02
N LYS A 180 -9.13 -8.27 17.48
CA LYS A 180 -8.55 -9.42 18.19
C LYS A 180 -7.93 -9.02 19.53
N ALA A 181 -7.15 -7.93 19.58
CA ALA A 181 -6.55 -7.41 20.80
C ALA A 181 -7.60 -6.98 21.85
N SER A 182 -8.77 -6.51 21.42
CA SER A 182 -9.91 -6.21 22.30
C SER A 182 -10.57 -7.49 22.87
N ILE A 183 -10.65 -8.56 22.07
CA ILE A 183 -11.30 -9.82 22.50
C ILE A 183 -10.39 -10.64 23.43
N GLU A 184 -9.08 -10.57 23.25
CA GLU A 184 -8.09 -11.28 24.07
C GLU A 184 -7.92 -10.69 25.48
N TYR A 185 -8.46 -9.50 25.76
CA TYR A 185 -8.52 -8.88 27.08
C TYR A 185 -9.65 -9.48 27.90
#